data_aeb85da2372481474c765dc5ece5c665
#
_entry.id   aeb85da2372481474c765dc5ece5c665
#
_cell.length_a   1.000
_cell.length_b   1.000
_cell.length_c   1.000
_cell.angle_alpha   90.00
_cell.angle_beta   90.00
_cell.angle_gamma   90.00
#
_symmetry.space_group_name_H-M   'P 1'
#
loop_
_entity.id
_entity.type
_entity.pdbx_description
1 polymer ?
#
loop_
_entity_poly.entity_id
_entity_poly.type
_entity_poly.pdbx_seq_one_letter_code
_entity_poly.pdbx_strand_id
1 'polypeptide(L)'
;MLATRTLFSLAVALALPAAHASTVDTSAGALSITRVIGGLEEPWAIAFLPDGTALVTERGGRLLGIADGVGQPIAGVPDVLAEGQGGLLDVMVPADFNRTREIWLTFAAPAGSGGATAAGVGRLSPDGRRLEDFRVVFFGEPYLGGRHFGSRLVELPDGSVALTTGDRGTGPQGMQAQDPKLSAGKVILLRRDGTPAVAVGGWTPGILSIGHRNIQGAALDLEGRLLTVEHGARGGDELNAPEAGRNYGWPVVSYGVNYDGTRIGEGTEKPGMESPLHYWDPSIAPSGLMVYSGRLIPDWRGDILFGSLNSDFLGRLDPDTPAATGYAEERISAPETGRVRDVVEAPDGSIWFLSVLDGAAYRLAPAE
;
A
#
# COMPACT_ATOMS: atom_id res chain seq x y z
N MET A 1 -52.58 -49.59 -15.33
CA MET A 1 -51.40 -49.78 -14.51
C MET A 1 -50.43 -48.65 -14.88
N LEU A 2 -50.41 -47.55 -14.10
CA LEU A 2 -49.42 -46.43 -14.26
C LEU A 2 -48.27 -46.75 -13.34
N ALA A 3 -47.06 -46.83 -13.93
CA ALA A 3 -45.81 -46.99 -13.19
C ALA A 3 -45.24 -45.60 -12.85
N THR A 4 -45.21 -45.24 -11.56
CA THR A 4 -44.60 -44.02 -11.03
C THR A 4 -43.09 -44.22 -10.98
N ARG A 5 -42.34 -43.45 -11.78
CA ARG A 5 -40.86 -43.38 -11.71
C ARG A 5 -40.46 -42.36 -10.68
N THR A 6 -39.90 -42.81 -9.57
CA THR A 6 -39.24 -41.94 -8.56
C THR A 6 -37.86 -41.55 -9.04
N LEU A 7 -37.63 -40.26 -9.30
CA LEU A 7 -36.30 -39.69 -9.57
C LEU A 7 -35.58 -39.45 -8.25
N PHE A 8 -34.52 -40.20 -8.01
CA PHE A 8 -33.55 -39.89 -6.94
C PHE A 8 -32.58 -38.81 -7.42
N SER A 9 -32.66 -37.59 -6.86
CA SER A 9 -31.67 -36.55 -7.05
C SER A 9 -30.46 -36.84 -6.14
N LEU A 10 -29.36 -37.21 -6.74
CA LEU A 10 -28.07 -37.35 -6.05
C LEU A 10 -27.48 -35.95 -5.84
N ALA A 11 -27.56 -35.42 -4.62
CA ALA A 11 -26.85 -34.21 -4.25
C ALA A 11 -25.33 -34.52 -4.09
N VAL A 12 -24.53 -34.15 -5.06
CA VAL A 12 -23.09 -34.21 -4.94
C VAL A 12 -22.67 -33.00 -4.07
N ALA A 13 -22.33 -33.26 -2.82
CA ALA A 13 -21.66 -32.31 -1.96
C ALA A 13 -20.24 -32.13 -2.49
N LEU A 14 -19.98 -31.01 -3.17
CA LEU A 14 -18.63 -30.54 -3.47
C LEU A 14 -17.97 -30.19 -2.13
N ALA A 15 -17.07 -31.04 -1.65
CA ALA A 15 -16.18 -30.71 -0.54
C ALA A 15 -15.29 -29.55 -1.01
N LEU A 16 -15.41 -28.41 -0.35
CA LEU A 16 -14.43 -27.32 -0.50
C LEU A 16 -13.05 -27.90 -0.13
N PRO A 17 -12.01 -27.65 -0.93
CA PRO A 17 -10.66 -28.08 -0.57
C PRO A 17 -10.32 -27.45 0.79
N ALA A 18 -9.81 -28.24 1.72
CA ALA A 18 -9.32 -27.76 3.00
C ALA A 18 -8.30 -26.61 2.74
N ALA A 19 -8.48 -25.49 3.41
CA ALA A 19 -7.55 -24.39 3.32
C ALA A 19 -6.16 -24.93 3.69
N HIS A 20 -5.23 -24.97 2.73
CA HIS A 20 -3.84 -25.35 3.00
C HIS A 20 -3.27 -24.24 3.90
N ALA A 21 -3.02 -24.57 5.16
CA ALA A 21 -2.25 -23.74 6.07
C ALA A 21 -0.81 -24.23 6.05
N SER A 22 0.13 -23.33 5.75
CA SER A 22 1.55 -23.57 5.99
C SER A 22 1.95 -22.95 7.32
N THR A 23 3.07 -23.39 7.87
CA THR A 23 3.62 -22.86 9.13
C THR A 23 4.99 -22.28 8.85
N VAL A 24 5.29 -21.13 9.44
CA VAL A 24 6.60 -20.47 9.37
C VAL A 24 7.07 -20.15 10.78
N ASP A 25 8.37 -20.43 11.05
CA ASP A 25 8.99 -20.07 12.33
C ASP A 25 9.43 -18.61 12.28
N THR A 26 9.14 -17.88 13.36
CA THR A 26 9.47 -16.46 13.50
C THR A 26 10.01 -16.16 14.90
N SER A 27 10.51 -14.94 15.11
CA SER A 27 10.93 -14.45 16.44
C SER A 27 9.83 -14.52 17.49
N ALA A 28 8.54 -14.48 17.09
CA ALA A 28 7.39 -14.65 17.98
C ALA A 28 6.89 -16.10 18.08
N GLY A 29 7.67 -17.07 17.59
CA GLY A 29 7.29 -18.48 17.51
C GLY A 29 6.68 -18.86 16.17
N ALA A 30 6.03 -20.04 16.12
CA ALA A 30 5.43 -20.55 14.90
C ALA A 30 4.13 -19.79 14.55
N LEU A 31 4.05 -19.30 13.32
CA LEU A 31 2.86 -18.67 12.76
C LEU A 31 2.29 -19.51 11.61
N SER A 32 0.98 -19.52 11.51
CA SER A 32 0.23 -20.19 10.44
C SER A 32 -0.15 -19.20 9.34
N ILE A 33 0.12 -19.55 8.09
CA ILE A 33 -0.30 -18.80 6.90
C ILE A 33 -1.47 -19.54 6.27
N THR A 34 -2.63 -18.91 6.23
CA THR A 34 -3.86 -19.48 5.68
C THR A 34 -4.35 -18.66 4.51
N ARG A 35 -4.63 -19.30 3.38
CA ARG A 35 -5.22 -18.64 2.21
C ARG A 35 -6.66 -18.24 2.50
N VAL A 36 -6.97 -16.94 2.34
CA VAL A 36 -8.32 -16.41 2.51
C VAL A 36 -9.10 -16.47 1.20
N ILE A 37 -8.48 -15.99 0.12
CA ILE A 37 -9.06 -15.97 -1.22
C ILE A 37 -7.95 -16.09 -2.26
N GLY A 38 -8.29 -16.66 -3.40
CA GLY A 38 -7.44 -16.71 -4.60
C GLY A 38 -8.18 -16.24 -5.84
N GLY A 39 -7.47 -16.21 -6.98
CA GLY A 39 -8.01 -15.76 -8.26
C GLY A 39 -8.12 -14.24 -8.37
N LEU A 40 -7.35 -13.51 -7.56
CA LEU A 40 -7.20 -12.06 -7.67
C LEU A 40 -6.27 -11.72 -8.87
N GLU A 41 -6.61 -10.66 -9.60
CA GLU A 41 -5.85 -10.21 -10.76
C GLU A 41 -5.00 -8.98 -10.40
N GLU A 42 -3.69 -9.16 -10.24
CA GLU A 42 -2.76 -8.09 -9.84
C GLU A 42 -3.27 -7.28 -8.63
N PRO A 43 -3.56 -7.93 -7.48
CA PRO A 43 -4.07 -7.22 -6.30
C PRO A 43 -3.07 -6.17 -5.84
N TRP A 44 -3.57 -4.96 -5.46
CA TRP A 44 -2.69 -3.84 -5.13
C TRP A 44 -2.80 -3.39 -3.67
N ALA A 45 -3.99 -3.22 -3.13
CA ALA A 45 -4.20 -2.80 -1.74
C ALA A 45 -5.35 -3.55 -1.08
N ILE A 46 -5.30 -3.61 0.25
CA ILE A 46 -6.33 -4.20 1.08
C ILE A 46 -6.65 -3.27 2.26
N ALA A 47 -7.93 -3.09 2.56
CA ALA A 47 -8.42 -2.39 3.75
C ALA A 47 -9.65 -3.11 4.32
N PHE A 48 -9.95 -2.90 5.59
CA PHE A 48 -11.11 -3.54 6.23
C PHE A 48 -12.23 -2.55 6.51
N LEU A 49 -13.45 -2.98 6.21
CA LEU A 49 -14.66 -2.35 6.75
C LEU A 49 -14.83 -2.74 8.22
N PRO A 50 -15.57 -1.94 9.01
CA PRO A 50 -15.81 -2.24 10.43
C PRO A 50 -16.53 -3.57 10.70
N ASP A 51 -17.24 -4.13 9.72
CA ASP A 51 -17.91 -5.43 9.81
C ASP A 51 -16.98 -6.62 9.49
N GLY A 52 -15.70 -6.34 9.19
CA GLY A 52 -14.70 -7.36 8.85
C GLY A 52 -14.62 -7.69 7.36
N THR A 53 -15.47 -7.11 6.51
CA THR A 53 -15.33 -7.24 5.05
C THR A 53 -14.00 -6.62 4.59
N ALA A 54 -13.18 -7.38 3.87
CA ALA A 54 -11.97 -6.84 3.27
C ALA A 54 -12.29 -6.21 1.90
N LEU A 55 -11.81 -4.99 1.67
CA LEU A 55 -11.81 -4.35 0.37
C LEU A 55 -10.46 -4.61 -0.29
N VAL A 56 -10.46 -5.09 -1.52
CA VAL A 56 -9.23 -5.31 -2.30
C VAL A 56 -9.34 -4.59 -3.63
N THR A 57 -8.32 -3.80 -3.95
CA THR A 57 -8.17 -3.21 -5.29
C THR A 57 -7.35 -4.14 -6.18
N GLU A 58 -7.73 -4.21 -7.43
CA GLU A 58 -6.97 -4.87 -8.49
C GLU A 58 -6.55 -3.82 -9.52
N ARG A 59 -5.30 -3.88 -9.91
CA ARG A 59 -4.66 -2.86 -10.75
C ARG A 59 -5.41 -2.59 -12.07
N GLY A 60 -6.10 -3.61 -12.60
CA GLY A 60 -6.95 -3.50 -13.80
C GLY A 60 -8.19 -2.61 -13.66
N GLY A 61 -8.50 -2.09 -12.44
CA GLY A 61 -9.63 -1.20 -12.20
C GLY A 61 -10.82 -1.88 -11.48
N ARG A 62 -10.63 -3.06 -10.88
CA ARG A 62 -11.66 -3.70 -10.06
C ARG A 62 -11.46 -3.39 -8.58
N LEU A 63 -12.56 -3.12 -7.90
CA LEU A 63 -12.65 -3.09 -6.44
C LEU A 63 -13.53 -4.27 -6.00
N LEU A 64 -13.03 -5.08 -5.08
CA LEU A 64 -13.74 -6.24 -4.54
C LEU A 64 -14.04 -6.06 -3.05
N GLY A 65 -15.23 -6.45 -2.62
CA GLY A 65 -15.55 -6.72 -1.21
C GLY A 65 -15.44 -8.21 -0.95
N ILE A 66 -14.63 -8.61 0.03
CA ILE A 66 -14.36 -10.02 0.35
C ILE A 66 -14.91 -10.33 1.74
N ALA A 67 -15.85 -11.24 1.80
CA ALA A 67 -16.41 -11.77 3.04
C ALA A 67 -16.50 -13.30 2.93
N ASP A 68 -16.15 -14.03 3.99
CA ASP A 68 -16.19 -15.49 4.05
C ASP A 68 -15.48 -16.18 2.86
N GLY A 69 -14.36 -15.60 2.41
CA GLY A 69 -13.58 -16.12 1.28
C GLY A 69 -14.22 -15.93 -0.10
N VAL A 70 -15.29 -15.14 -0.19
CA VAL A 70 -16.00 -14.85 -1.45
C VAL A 70 -15.81 -13.38 -1.84
N GLY A 71 -15.23 -13.14 -3.01
CA GLY A 71 -15.06 -11.80 -3.58
C GLY A 71 -16.29 -11.37 -4.39
N GLN A 72 -16.83 -10.18 -4.09
CA GLN A 72 -17.93 -9.55 -4.83
C GLN A 72 -17.45 -8.23 -5.43
N PRO A 73 -17.64 -7.97 -6.74
CA PRO A 73 -17.24 -6.72 -7.34
C PRO A 73 -18.09 -5.55 -6.85
N ILE A 74 -17.43 -4.42 -6.60
CA ILE A 74 -18.04 -3.14 -6.23
C ILE A 74 -18.01 -2.23 -7.45
N ALA A 75 -19.17 -1.86 -7.98
CA ALA A 75 -19.30 -0.99 -9.15
C ALA A 75 -19.07 0.49 -8.78
N GLY A 76 -18.89 1.35 -9.79
CA GLY A 76 -18.80 2.82 -9.60
C GLY A 76 -17.38 3.31 -9.29
N VAL A 77 -16.37 2.48 -9.48
CA VAL A 77 -14.96 2.90 -9.44
C VAL A 77 -14.61 3.79 -10.65
N PRO A 78 -13.61 4.69 -10.53
CA PRO A 78 -13.19 5.53 -11.64
C PRO A 78 -12.54 4.73 -12.78
N ASP A 79 -12.54 5.31 -13.99
CA ASP A 79 -11.69 4.82 -15.08
C ASP A 79 -10.22 5.00 -14.75
N VAL A 80 -9.42 3.98 -15.03
CA VAL A 80 -8.00 3.95 -14.68
C VAL A 80 -7.11 3.72 -15.89
N LEU A 81 -5.89 4.25 -15.84
CA LEU A 81 -4.81 3.94 -16.79
C LEU A 81 -4.00 2.74 -16.26
N ALA A 82 -4.38 1.53 -16.65
CA ALA A 82 -3.71 0.29 -16.22
C ALA A 82 -2.46 -0.02 -17.07
N GLU A 83 -1.56 0.96 -17.21
CA GLU A 83 -0.31 0.84 -17.94
C GLU A 83 0.90 0.89 -17.00
N GLY A 84 1.90 0.03 -17.25
CA GLY A 84 3.11 -0.04 -16.44
C GLY A 84 2.81 -0.35 -14.97
N GLN A 85 3.05 0.61 -14.07
CA GLN A 85 2.74 0.53 -12.64
C GLN A 85 1.40 1.19 -12.28
N GLY A 86 0.70 1.80 -13.26
CA GLY A 86 -0.58 2.46 -13.06
C GLY A 86 -1.74 1.47 -12.93
N GLY A 87 -2.93 2.01 -12.66
CA GLY A 87 -4.18 1.26 -12.47
C GLY A 87 -4.99 1.80 -11.31
N LEU A 88 -5.90 0.99 -10.76
CA LEU A 88 -6.52 1.21 -9.46
C LEU A 88 -5.50 0.79 -8.40
N LEU A 89 -5.20 1.69 -7.46
CA LEU A 89 -4.05 1.54 -6.57
C LEU A 89 -4.53 1.36 -5.12
N ASP A 90 -4.46 2.39 -4.29
CA ASP A 90 -4.80 2.24 -2.88
C ASP A 90 -6.29 2.34 -2.58
N VAL A 91 -6.70 1.75 -1.47
CA VAL A 91 -8.03 1.91 -0.86
C VAL A 91 -7.88 2.22 0.62
N MET A 92 -8.56 3.25 1.10
CA MET A 92 -8.58 3.63 2.51
C MET A 92 -10.02 3.73 3.00
N VAL A 93 -10.28 3.14 4.17
CA VAL A 93 -11.55 3.23 4.90
C VAL A 93 -11.34 4.18 6.07
N PRO A 94 -11.95 5.38 6.05
CA PRO A 94 -11.83 6.33 7.16
C PRO A 94 -12.40 5.80 8.48
N ALA A 95 -11.84 6.23 9.60
CA ALA A 95 -12.23 5.80 10.94
C ALA A 95 -13.73 6.04 11.24
N ASP A 96 -14.34 7.04 10.62
CA ASP A 96 -15.77 7.36 10.76
C ASP A 96 -16.66 6.73 9.68
N PHE A 97 -16.20 5.69 9.01
CA PHE A 97 -16.94 4.97 7.96
C PHE A 97 -18.36 4.60 8.37
N ASN A 98 -18.56 4.14 9.61
CA ASN A 98 -19.91 3.79 10.10
C ASN A 98 -20.91 4.95 9.99
N ARG A 99 -20.42 6.20 10.05
CA ARG A 99 -21.24 7.41 9.92
C ARG A 99 -21.35 7.89 8.47
N THR A 100 -20.23 7.89 7.74
CA THR A 100 -20.12 8.52 6.41
C THR A 100 -20.28 7.54 5.27
N ARG A 101 -19.88 6.27 5.48
CA ARG A 101 -19.70 5.25 4.46
C ARG A 101 -18.71 5.64 3.36
N GLU A 102 -17.86 6.62 3.60
CA GLU A 102 -16.85 7.07 2.66
C GLU A 102 -15.75 6.01 2.47
N ILE A 103 -15.30 5.87 1.24
CA ILE A 103 -14.11 5.10 0.84
C ILE A 103 -13.28 6.00 -0.06
N TRP A 104 -12.00 6.05 0.21
CA TRP A 104 -11.03 6.74 -0.62
C TRP A 104 -10.31 5.76 -1.53
N LEU A 105 -10.08 6.16 -2.77
CA LEU A 105 -9.30 5.43 -3.76
C LEU A 105 -8.23 6.33 -4.33
N THR A 106 -7.05 5.75 -4.59
CA THR A 106 -6.07 6.34 -5.49
C THR A 106 -5.98 5.54 -6.77
N PHE A 107 -5.61 6.21 -7.84
CA PHE A 107 -5.51 5.58 -9.15
C PHE A 107 -4.62 6.38 -10.10
N ALA A 108 -4.13 5.71 -11.11
CA ALA A 108 -3.54 6.35 -12.26
C ALA A 108 -4.69 6.81 -13.18
N ALA A 109 -4.93 8.12 -13.23
CA ALA A 109 -5.95 8.70 -14.10
C ALA A 109 -5.41 8.93 -15.51
N PRO A 110 -6.17 8.57 -16.59
CA PRO A 110 -5.81 8.98 -17.94
C PRO A 110 -5.78 10.51 -18.06
N ALA A 111 -4.70 11.06 -18.64
CA ALA A 111 -4.53 12.50 -18.80
C ALA A 111 -3.75 12.82 -20.07
N GLY A 112 -4.45 13.24 -21.13
CA GLY A 112 -3.86 13.47 -22.44
C GLY A 112 -3.22 12.20 -23.01
N SER A 113 -1.91 12.26 -23.31
CA SER A 113 -1.11 11.11 -23.80
C SER A 113 -0.40 10.34 -22.68
N GLY A 114 -0.66 10.66 -21.41
CA GLY A 114 -0.02 10.04 -20.25
C GLY A 114 -0.99 9.80 -19.11
N GLY A 115 -0.46 9.69 -17.91
CA GLY A 115 -1.25 9.47 -16.71
C GLY A 115 -0.85 10.39 -15.56
N ALA A 116 -1.78 10.68 -14.67
CA ALA A 116 -1.57 11.42 -13.43
C ALA A 116 -1.89 10.54 -12.22
N THR A 117 -1.20 10.75 -11.10
CA THR A 117 -1.67 10.23 -9.81
C THR A 117 -2.91 11.02 -9.40
N ALA A 118 -3.99 10.32 -9.12
CA ALA A 118 -5.24 10.93 -8.67
C ALA A 118 -5.75 10.24 -7.40
N ALA A 119 -6.52 10.97 -6.61
CA ALA A 119 -7.27 10.46 -5.48
C ALA A 119 -8.71 10.94 -5.53
N GLY A 120 -9.63 10.10 -5.07
CA GLY A 120 -11.03 10.43 -4.99
C GLY A 120 -11.72 9.72 -3.83
N VAL A 121 -12.93 10.20 -3.51
CA VAL A 121 -13.76 9.66 -2.44
C VAL A 121 -15.18 9.46 -2.94
N GLY A 122 -15.78 8.34 -2.53
CA GLY A 122 -17.18 8.02 -2.79
C GLY A 122 -17.80 7.34 -1.59
N ARG A 123 -19.12 7.14 -1.61
CA ARG A 123 -19.86 6.44 -0.56
C ARG A 123 -20.19 5.02 -0.97
N LEU A 124 -19.84 4.05 -0.13
CA LEU A 124 -20.27 2.68 -0.35
C LEU A 124 -21.77 2.55 -0.10
N SER A 125 -22.52 2.03 -1.06
CA SER A 125 -23.95 1.75 -0.93
C SER A 125 -24.25 0.85 0.27
N PRO A 126 -25.48 0.90 0.83
CA PRO A 126 -25.84 0.09 2.00
C PRO A 126 -25.67 -1.43 1.79
N ASP A 127 -25.82 -1.92 0.57
CA ASP A 127 -25.63 -3.31 0.20
C ASP A 127 -24.17 -3.69 -0.11
N GLY A 128 -23.25 -2.71 -0.02
CA GLY A 128 -21.81 -2.92 -0.27
C GLY A 128 -21.41 -3.14 -1.73
N ARG A 129 -22.32 -2.92 -2.69
CA ARG A 129 -22.10 -3.32 -4.10
C ARG A 129 -21.74 -2.18 -5.04
N ARG A 130 -21.82 -0.94 -4.57
CA ARG A 130 -21.58 0.22 -5.41
C ARG A 130 -20.92 1.36 -4.65
N LEU A 131 -19.96 2.00 -5.28
CA LEU A 131 -19.42 3.28 -4.86
C LEU A 131 -20.25 4.39 -5.53
N GLU A 132 -20.97 5.16 -4.71
CA GLU A 132 -21.86 6.24 -5.14
C GLU A 132 -21.19 7.59 -4.97
N ASP A 133 -21.60 8.57 -5.77
CA ASP A 133 -21.16 9.97 -5.69
C ASP A 133 -19.62 10.13 -5.69
N PHE A 134 -18.92 9.25 -6.42
CA PHE A 134 -17.46 9.31 -6.49
C PHE A 134 -17.00 10.63 -7.12
N ARG A 135 -16.14 11.34 -6.40
CA ARG A 135 -15.55 12.60 -6.86
C ARG A 135 -14.03 12.57 -6.70
N VAL A 136 -13.33 13.09 -7.67
CA VAL A 136 -11.88 13.30 -7.61
C VAL A 136 -11.61 14.52 -6.72
N VAL A 137 -10.72 14.36 -5.74
CA VAL A 137 -10.33 15.39 -4.76
C VAL A 137 -8.88 15.83 -4.94
N PHE A 138 -8.08 15.03 -5.66
CA PHE A 138 -6.71 15.36 -6.03
C PHE A 138 -6.40 14.86 -7.44
N PHE A 139 -5.69 15.67 -8.20
CA PHE A 139 -5.22 15.35 -9.54
C PHE A 139 -3.84 15.97 -9.75
N GLY A 140 -2.80 15.12 -9.83
CA GLY A 140 -1.44 15.56 -10.04
C GLY A 140 -1.13 15.92 -11.49
N GLU A 141 0.08 16.40 -11.75
CA GLU A 141 0.52 16.69 -13.12
C GLU A 141 0.61 15.39 -13.93
N PRO A 142 0.17 15.41 -15.20
CA PRO A 142 0.29 14.25 -16.08
C PRO A 142 1.74 14.10 -16.59
N TYR A 143 2.20 12.86 -16.63
CA TYR A 143 3.49 12.49 -17.20
C TYR A 143 3.34 11.32 -18.17
N LEU A 144 4.22 11.27 -19.17
CA LEU A 144 4.40 10.10 -20.04
C LEU A 144 5.10 8.98 -19.26
N GLY A 145 4.85 7.74 -19.67
CA GLY A 145 5.47 6.56 -19.06
C GLY A 145 4.74 6.13 -17.76
N GLY A 146 4.36 4.89 -17.71
CA GLY A 146 3.50 4.31 -16.68
C GLY A 146 4.25 3.91 -15.41
N ARG A 147 5.04 4.78 -14.76
CA ARG A 147 5.82 4.41 -13.58
C ARG A 147 5.77 5.45 -12.46
N HIS A 148 6.09 5.01 -11.24
CA HIS A 148 6.27 5.80 -10.03
C HIS A 148 5.04 6.68 -9.69
N PHE A 149 3.87 6.06 -9.52
CA PHE A 149 2.65 6.79 -9.12
C PHE A 149 2.60 7.11 -7.62
N GLY A 150 3.40 6.42 -6.78
CA GLY A 150 3.27 6.48 -5.32
C GLY A 150 1.94 5.88 -4.89
N SER A 151 1.02 6.73 -4.41
CA SER A 151 -0.42 6.47 -4.27
C SER A 151 -0.92 5.90 -2.94
N ARG A 152 -0.14 5.89 -1.87
CA ARG A 152 -0.65 5.47 -0.54
C ARG A 152 -1.46 6.58 0.13
N LEU A 153 -2.50 6.16 0.84
CA LEU A 153 -3.41 6.99 1.63
C LEU A 153 -3.33 6.63 3.11
N VAL A 154 -3.22 7.64 3.96
CA VAL A 154 -3.27 7.47 5.43
C VAL A 154 -4.12 8.57 6.03
N GLU A 155 -5.17 8.21 6.78
CA GLU A 155 -5.92 9.17 7.60
C GLU A 155 -5.10 9.54 8.84
N LEU A 156 -4.88 10.84 9.04
CA LEU A 156 -4.15 11.36 10.20
C LEU A 156 -5.09 11.59 11.39
N PRO A 157 -4.58 11.70 12.63
CA PRO A 157 -5.40 11.89 13.82
C PRO A 157 -6.29 13.14 13.80
N ASP A 158 -5.94 14.16 13.03
CA ASP A 158 -6.73 15.38 12.85
C ASP A 158 -7.83 15.24 11.75
N GLY A 159 -7.95 14.06 11.16
CA GLY A 159 -8.91 13.76 10.08
C GLY A 159 -8.47 14.23 8.69
N SER A 160 -7.29 14.81 8.55
CA SER A 160 -6.68 15.02 7.24
C SER A 160 -6.18 13.72 6.64
N VAL A 161 -5.94 13.70 5.34
CA VAL A 161 -5.48 12.52 4.60
C VAL A 161 -4.11 12.80 4.00
N ALA A 162 -3.13 11.99 4.35
CA ALA A 162 -1.85 11.97 3.66
C ALA A 162 -1.97 11.14 2.38
N LEU A 163 -1.58 11.74 1.27
CA LEU A 163 -1.48 11.12 -0.04
C LEU A 163 -0.02 11.14 -0.47
N THR A 164 0.51 10.00 -0.91
CA THR A 164 1.87 9.92 -1.43
C THR A 164 1.89 9.92 -2.96
N THR A 165 2.91 10.52 -3.54
CA THR A 165 3.14 10.52 -4.98
C THR A 165 4.56 10.08 -5.30
N GLY A 166 4.77 9.54 -6.49
CA GLY A 166 6.10 9.24 -7.01
C GLY A 166 6.64 10.34 -7.93
N ASP A 167 7.93 10.29 -8.22
CA ASP A 167 8.63 11.22 -9.11
C ASP A 167 8.29 11.04 -10.59
N ARG A 168 7.44 10.05 -10.92
CA ARG A 168 6.95 9.68 -12.24
C ARG A 168 8.03 9.12 -13.18
N GLY A 169 9.29 9.00 -12.72
CA GLY A 169 10.40 8.38 -13.47
C GLY A 169 10.69 8.99 -14.85
N THR A 170 10.22 10.22 -15.09
CA THR A 170 10.40 10.97 -16.34
C THR A 170 11.04 12.32 -16.06
N GLY A 171 11.57 12.95 -17.11
CA GLY A 171 12.31 14.20 -16.96
C GLY A 171 13.78 13.97 -16.55
N PRO A 172 14.56 15.00 -16.29
CA PRO A 172 15.97 14.88 -15.93
C PRO A 172 16.12 14.20 -14.57
N GLN A 173 16.20 12.87 -14.58
CA GLN A 173 16.53 12.03 -13.43
C GLN A 173 15.66 12.22 -12.18
N GLY A 174 14.36 12.52 -12.32
CA GLY A 174 13.45 12.66 -11.18
C GLY A 174 13.55 14.02 -10.45
N MET A 175 14.20 15.03 -11.02
CA MET A 175 14.37 16.35 -10.38
C MET A 175 13.07 17.07 -10.04
N GLN A 176 11.93 16.71 -10.65
CA GLN A 176 10.60 17.19 -10.22
C GLN A 176 10.27 16.87 -8.76
N ALA A 177 10.91 15.84 -8.18
CA ALA A 177 10.78 15.56 -6.75
C ALA A 177 11.34 16.68 -5.86
N GLN A 178 12.30 17.46 -6.36
CA GLN A 178 12.89 18.59 -5.66
C GLN A 178 12.13 19.92 -5.88
N ASP A 179 11.22 19.97 -6.87
CA ASP A 179 10.45 21.19 -7.12
C ASP A 179 9.23 21.27 -6.16
N PRO A 180 9.20 22.25 -5.24
CA PRO A 180 8.11 22.39 -4.28
C PRO A 180 6.82 22.95 -4.92
N LYS A 181 6.77 23.16 -6.23
CA LYS A 181 5.60 23.61 -6.98
C LYS A 181 4.86 22.46 -7.66
N LEU A 182 5.53 21.31 -7.84
CA LEU A 182 4.99 20.12 -8.48
C LEU A 182 4.54 19.08 -7.45
N SER A 183 3.53 18.32 -7.77
CA SER A 183 3.02 17.25 -6.89
C SER A 183 3.81 15.93 -7.02
N ALA A 184 4.71 15.81 -7.98
CA ALA A 184 5.49 14.59 -8.20
C ALA A 184 6.58 14.40 -7.13
N GLY A 185 6.69 13.20 -6.55
CA GLY A 185 7.69 12.85 -5.52
C GLY A 185 7.46 13.57 -4.18
N LYS A 186 6.24 13.51 -3.66
CA LYS A 186 5.77 14.26 -2.50
C LYS A 186 4.96 13.41 -1.52
N VAL A 187 4.89 13.89 -0.28
CA VAL A 187 3.74 13.62 0.60
C VAL A 187 2.87 14.87 0.62
N ILE A 188 1.57 14.67 0.43
CA ILE A 188 0.58 15.75 0.29
C ILE A 188 -0.49 15.54 1.37
N LEU A 189 -0.86 16.58 2.10
CA LEU A 189 -1.95 16.55 3.07
C LEU A 189 -3.17 17.28 2.55
N LEU A 190 -4.30 16.57 2.54
CA LEU A 190 -5.60 17.06 2.07
C LEU A 190 -6.64 16.96 3.19
N ARG A 191 -7.57 17.91 3.25
CA ARG A 191 -8.84 17.71 3.94
C ARG A 191 -9.74 16.81 3.12
N ARG A 192 -10.80 16.31 3.70
CA ARG A 192 -11.74 15.40 3.03
C ARG A 192 -12.46 16.01 1.83
N ASP A 193 -12.53 17.33 1.75
CA ASP A 193 -13.09 18.05 0.59
C ASP A 193 -12.07 18.25 -0.54
N GLY A 194 -10.82 17.83 -0.34
CA GLY A 194 -9.70 18.00 -1.27
C GLY A 194 -8.92 19.30 -1.09
N THR A 195 -9.32 20.17 -0.15
CA THR A 195 -8.56 21.39 0.13
C THR A 195 -7.25 21.06 0.85
N PRO A 196 -6.19 21.87 0.66
CA PRO A 196 -4.90 21.67 1.35
C PRO A 196 -5.06 21.70 2.88
N ALA A 197 -4.44 20.73 3.58
CA ALA A 197 -4.45 20.65 5.04
C ALA A 197 -3.17 21.24 5.68
N VAL A 198 -2.13 21.50 4.89
CA VAL A 198 -0.86 22.09 5.35
C VAL A 198 -0.42 23.19 4.40
N ALA A 199 0.33 24.18 4.92
CA ALA A 199 0.98 25.20 4.13
C ALA A 199 2.41 25.41 4.62
N VAL A 200 3.38 25.11 3.75
CA VAL A 200 4.80 25.36 3.96
C VAL A 200 5.20 26.59 3.13
N GLY A 201 5.93 27.53 3.75
CA GLY A 201 6.28 28.79 3.09
C GLY A 201 7.07 28.56 1.79
N GLY A 202 6.60 29.16 0.70
CA GLY A 202 7.21 29.03 -0.63
C GLY A 202 6.84 27.76 -1.41
N TRP A 203 6.08 26.83 -0.82
CA TRP A 203 5.62 25.58 -1.48
C TRP A 203 4.17 25.70 -1.96
N THR A 204 3.77 24.82 -2.87
CA THR A 204 2.34 24.67 -3.20
C THR A 204 1.59 24.19 -1.95
N PRO A 205 0.48 24.83 -1.56
CA PRO A 205 -0.33 24.39 -0.42
C PRO A 205 -0.74 22.91 -0.54
N GLY A 206 -0.68 22.20 0.56
CA GLY A 206 -0.91 20.76 0.64
C GLY A 206 0.38 19.93 0.62
N ILE A 207 1.47 20.40 0.06
CA ILE A 207 2.74 19.66 0.09
C ILE A 207 3.33 19.70 1.50
N LEU A 208 3.47 18.52 2.11
CA LEU A 208 4.09 18.30 3.42
C LEU A 208 5.60 18.18 3.30
N SER A 209 6.08 17.28 2.42
CA SER A 209 7.50 16.97 2.21
C SER A 209 7.80 16.74 0.74
N ILE A 210 9.08 16.90 0.38
CA ILE A 210 9.61 16.78 -0.99
C ILE A 210 10.79 15.81 -1.04
N GLY A 211 11.23 15.47 -2.24
CA GLY A 211 12.44 14.67 -2.42
C GLY A 211 12.21 13.17 -2.27
N HIS A 212 11.02 12.69 -2.64
CA HIS A 212 10.67 11.27 -2.65
C HIS A 212 10.74 10.69 -4.07
N ARG A 213 11.19 9.43 -4.18
CA ARG A 213 11.24 8.76 -5.47
C ARG A 213 9.94 8.04 -5.81
N ASN A 214 9.54 7.04 -5.04
CA ASN A 214 8.34 6.25 -5.32
C ASN A 214 7.84 5.56 -4.05
N ILE A 215 7.08 6.28 -3.24
CA ILE A 215 6.52 5.76 -1.99
C ILE A 215 5.48 4.68 -2.29
N GLN A 216 5.66 3.48 -1.73
CA GLN A 216 4.80 2.32 -1.98
C GLN A 216 4.12 1.77 -0.73
N GLY A 217 4.50 2.22 0.44
CA GLY A 217 3.85 1.92 1.70
C GLY A 217 3.80 3.16 2.58
N ALA A 218 2.74 3.30 3.38
CA ALA A 218 2.58 4.37 4.35
C ALA A 218 1.68 3.91 5.49
N ALA A 219 2.03 4.26 6.73
CA ALA A 219 1.24 3.96 7.92
C ALA A 219 1.53 4.98 9.02
N LEU A 220 0.69 5.02 10.06
CA LEU A 220 1.02 5.69 11.32
C LEU A 220 1.69 4.71 12.27
N ASP A 221 2.69 5.20 13.00
CA ASP A 221 3.18 4.47 14.18
C ASP A 221 2.20 4.62 15.36
N LEU A 222 2.51 3.96 16.47
CA LEU A 222 1.63 3.95 17.65
C LEU A 222 1.50 5.31 18.33
N GLU A 223 2.42 6.25 18.03
CA GLU A 223 2.42 7.63 18.48
C GLU A 223 1.70 8.59 17.50
N GLY A 224 1.27 8.09 16.35
CA GLY A 224 0.59 8.85 15.30
C GLY A 224 1.54 9.56 14.33
N ARG A 225 2.83 9.20 14.32
CA ARG A 225 3.80 9.71 13.35
C ARG A 225 3.64 8.97 12.02
N LEU A 226 3.65 9.70 10.91
CA LEU A 226 3.60 9.12 9.58
C LEU A 226 4.95 8.47 9.22
N LEU A 227 4.89 7.22 8.80
CA LEU A 227 6.01 6.47 8.23
C LEU A 227 5.73 6.14 6.78
N THR A 228 6.78 6.11 5.94
CA THR A 228 6.67 5.73 4.52
C THR A 228 7.83 4.84 4.11
N VAL A 229 7.57 3.87 3.22
CA VAL A 229 8.64 3.15 2.52
C VAL A 229 8.60 3.48 1.04
N GLU A 230 9.78 3.64 0.45
CA GLU A 230 9.92 4.00 -0.94
C GLU A 230 11.02 3.24 -1.67
N HIS A 231 10.84 3.07 -2.98
CA HIS A 231 11.82 2.41 -3.82
C HIS A 231 12.97 3.35 -4.18
N GLY A 232 14.20 2.88 -3.97
CA GLY A 232 15.38 3.38 -4.63
C GLY A 232 15.44 2.95 -6.11
N ALA A 233 16.61 3.09 -6.73
CA ALA A 233 16.84 2.57 -8.07
C ALA A 233 17.43 1.15 -7.99
N ARG A 234 18.73 1.00 -8.10
CA ARG A 234 19.43 -0.25 -7.81
C ARG A 234 20.01 -0.14 -6.40
N GLY A 235 19.28 -0.62 -5.39
CA GLY A 235 19.52 -0.31 -3.98
C GLY A 235 19.00 1.07 -3.56
N GLY A 236 19.14 1.39 -2.29
CA GLY A 236 18.70 2.66 -1.70
C GLY A 236 17.19 2.79 -1.57
N ASP A 237 16.48 1.68 -1.34
CA ASP A 237 15.12 1.74 -0.82
C ASP A 237 15.15 2.30 0.61
N GLU A 238 14.14 2.99 1.04
CA GLU A 238 14.16 3.77 2.29
C GLU A 238 12.88 3.63 3.11
N LEU A 239 13.05 3.63 4.44
CA LEU A 239 11.98 3.92 5.39
C LEU A 239 12.18 5.35 5.90
N ASN A 240 11.20 6.19 5.74
CA ASN A 240 11.23 7.60 6.10
C ASN A 240 10.11 7.98 7.09
N ALA A 241 10.29 9.07 7.83
CA ALA A 241 9.24 9.71 8.64
C ALA A 241 8.98 11.13 8.10
N PRO A 242 8.07 11.31 7.14
CA PRO A 242 7.82 12.60 6.51
C PRO A 242 7.30 13.67 7.48
N GLU A 243 7.98 14.82 7.51
CA GLU A 243 7.62 15.99 8.30
C GLU A 243 7.45 17.25 7.43
N ALA A 244 6.69 18.23 7.96
CA ALA A 244 6.41 19.47 7.25
C ALA A 244 7.68 20.26 6.93
N GLY A 245 7.84 20.61 5.65
CA GLY A 245 8.97 21.43 5.18
C GLY A 245 10.28 20.68 5.01
N ARG A 246 10.29 19.34 5.14
CA ARG A 246 11.48 18.51 5.01
C ARG A 246 11.68 18.00 3.59
N ASN A 247 12.95 17.77 3.23
CA ASN A 247 13.41 17.27 1.94
C ASN A 247 14.12 15.93 2.15
N TYR A 248 13.60 14.85 1.55
CA TYR A 248 14.13 13.48 1.69
C TYR A 248 15.15 13.10 0.60
N GLY A 249 15.62 14.08 -0.14
CA GLY A 249 16.87 14.05 -0.89
C GLY A 249 16.81 13.54 -2.31
N TRP A 250 15.86 12.69 -2.70
CA TRP A 250 15.80 12.18 -4.06
C TRP A 250 15.64 13.27 -5.12
N PRO A 251 16.40 13.29 -6.23
CA PRO A 251 17.53 12.40 -6.59
C PRO A 251 18.91 13.01 -6.29
N VAL A 252 19.00 14.01 -5.40
CA VAL A 252 20.26 14.72 -5.09
C VAL A 252 21.17 13.87 -4.21
N VAL A 253 20.58 13.09 -3.30
CA VAL A 253 21.25 12.06 -2.51
C VAL A 253 20.52 10.73 -2.66
N SER A 254 21.24 9.62 -2.53
CA SER A 254 20.69 8.26 -2.56
C SER A 254 21.69 7.25 -2.01
N TYR A 255 21.20 6.22 -1.32
CA TYR A 255 21.99 5.08 -0.86
C TYR A 255 22.21 4.04 -1.97
N GLY A 256 21.52 4.16 -3.11
CA GLY A 256 21.66 3.26 -4.26
C GLY A 256 22.43 3.87 -5.42
N VAL A 257 22.46 3.14 -6.52
CA VAL A 257 23.07 3.54 -7.79
C VAL A 257 22.03 3.42 -8.93
N ASN A 258 22.31 4.04 -10.07
CA ASN A 258 21.51 3.84 -11.28
C ASN A 258 21.55 2.37 -11.76
N TYR A 259 20.58 1.97 -12.57
CA TYR A 259 20.52 0.59 -13.10
C TYR A 259 21.74 0.19 -13.92
N ASP A 260 22.46 1.17 -14.53
CA ASP A 260 23.72 0.97 -15.24
C ASP A 260 24.95 0.95 -14.31
N GLY A 261 24.74 1.11 -13.00
CA GLY A 261 25.80 1.14 -11.98
C GLY A 261 26.43 2.51 -11.75
N THR A 262 26.02 3.53 -12.48
CA THR A 262 26.53 4.89 -12.23
C THR A 262 25.94 5.49 -10.95
N ARG A 263 26.65 6.41 -10.33
CA ARG A 263 26.22 7.09 -9.10
C ARG A 263 24.96 7.91 -9.32
N ILE A 264 24.06 7.91 -8.35
CA ILE A 264 22.95 8.86 -8.26
C ILE A 264 23.39 10.06 -7.43
N GLY A 265 23.18 11.26 -7.97
CA GLY A 265 23.39 12.51 -7.25
C GLY A 265 24.80 12.73 -6.68
N GLU A 266 24.85 13.34 -5.50
CA GLU A 266 26.10 13.83 -4.90
C GLU A 266 26.65 12.91 -3.79
N GLY A 267 25.82 11.99 -3.26
CA GLY A 267 26.18 11.09 -2.17
C GLY A 267 24.98 10.47 -1.48
N THR A 268 25.17 10.02 -0.25
CA THR A 268 24.12 9.48 0.61
C THR A 268 23.52 10.53 1.52
N GLU A 269 24.25 11.61 1.81
CA GLU A 269 23.85 12.66 2.74
C GLU A 269 24.19 14.05 2.20
N LYS A 270 23.36 15.05 2.54
CA LYS A 270 23.62 16.47 2.23
C LYS A 270 22.91 17.36 3.25
N PRO A 271 23.53 18.47 3.71
CA PRO A 271 22.88 19.44 4.59
C PRO A 271 21.54 19.94 4.02
N GLY A 272 20.48 19.90 4.83
CA GLY A 272 19.12 20.28 4.44
C GLY A 272 18.31 19.18 3.78
N MET A 273 18.85 17.96 3.78
CA MET A 273 18.14 16.73 3.37
C MET A 273 18.12 15.75 4.54
N GLU A 274 16.98 15.09 4.73
CA GLU A 274 16.77 14.13 5.83
C GLU A 274 17.34 12.76 5.44
N SER A 275 17.99 12.11 6.40
CA SER A 275 18.43 10.72 6.26
C SER A 275 17.28 9.79 6.60
N PRO A 276 17.17 8.62 5.94
CA PRO A 276 16.14 7.63 6.26
C PRO A 276 16.35 7.01 7.65
N LEU A 277 15.25 6.54 8.24
CA LEU A 277 15.28 5.74 9.47
C LEU A 277 15.90 4.36 9.26
N HIS A 278 15.71 3.81 8.06
CA HIS A 278 16.27 2.55 7.61
C HIS A 278 16.43 2.58 6.09
N TYR A 279 17.45 1.90 5.55
CA TYR A 279 17.62 1.74 4.10
C TYR A 279 18.03 0.31 3.73
N TRP A 280 17.71 -0.07 2.49
CA TRP A 280 18.08 -1.37 1.93
C TRP A 280 19.00 -1.21 0.71
N ASP A 281 20.13 -1.90 0.76
CA ASP A 281 21.02 -2.10 -0.37
C ASP A 281 21.59 -3.52 -0.32
N PRO A 282 21.23 -4.41 -1.26
CA PRO A 282 20.48 -4.17 -2.49
C PRO A 282 18.97 -3.89 -2.27
N SER A 283 18.30 -3.35 -3.33
CA SER A 283 16.86 -3.08 -3.32
C SER A 283 16.04 -4.35 -3.09
N ILE A 284 15.08 -4.26 -2.20
CA ILE A 284 14.06 -5.27 -1.93
C ILE A 284 12.70 -4.92 -2.55
N ALA A 285 12.58 -3.69 -3.08
CA ALA A 285 11.34 -3.08 -3.57
C ALA A 285 10.22 -3.14 -2.50
N PRO A 286 10.36 -2.42 -1.37
CA PRO A 286 9.37 -2.42 -0.29
C PRO A 286 8.01 -1.94 -0.80
N SER A 287 6.92 -2.53 -0.28
CA SER A 287 5.57 -2.27 -0.76
C SER A 287 4.65 -1.79 0.37
N GLY A 288 3.50 -2.45 0.62
CA GLY A 288 2.64 -2.07 1.73
C GLY A 288 3.36 -1.99 3.07
N LEU A 289 2.91 -1.11 3.94
CA LEU A 289 3.49 -0.83 5.25
C LEU A 289 2.40 -0.78 6.31
N MET A 290 2.63 -1.40 7.44
CA MET A 290 1.82 -1.21 8.65
C MET A 290 2.71 -1.19 9.90
N VAL A 291 2.23 -0.56 10.97
CA VAL A 291 2.81 -0.69 12.32
C VAL A 291 1.86 -1.54 13.15
N TYR A 292 2.36 -2.62 13.70
CA TYR A 292 1.53 -3.63 14.32
C TYR A 292 1.09 -3.24 15.73
N SER A 293 -0.19 -3.41 16.03
CA SER A 293 -0.77 -3.04 17.35
C SER A 293 -0.34 -3.96 18.51
N GLY A 294 0.16 -5.16 18.21
CA GLY A 294 0.47 -6.19 19.20
C GLY A 294 -0.75 -7.00 19.67
N ARG A 295 -1.91 -6.85 19.03
CA ARG A 295 -3.17 -7.44 19.52
C ARG A 295 -3.14 -8.96 19.60
N LEU A 296 -2.64 -9.64 18.58
CA LEU A 296 -2.61 -11.10 18.50
C LEU A 296 -1.20 -11.66 18.74
N ILE A 297 -0.17 -10.88 18.43
CA ILE A 297 1.26 -11.19 18.63
C ILE A 297 1.88 -10.07 19.48
N PRO A 298 1.76 -10.13 20.82
CA PRO A 298 2.19 -9.03 21.70
C PRO A 298 3.66 -8.66 21.57
N ASP A 299 4.53 -9.63 21.27
CA ASP A 299 5.98 -9.45 21.12
C ASP A 299 6.36 -8.56 19.92
N TRP A 300 5.45 -8.36 18.98
CA TRP A 300 5.64 -7.51 17.81
C TRP A 300 4.94 -6.14 17.92
N ARG A 301 4.53 -5.76 19.14
CA ARG A 301 3.85 -4.48 19.33
C ARG A 301 4.76 -3.30 18.98
N GLY A 302 4.38 -2.50 18.00
CA GLY A 302 5.16 -1.35 17.50
C GLY A 302 6.10 -1.67 16.36
N ASP A 303 6.26 -2.95 16.02
CA ASP A 303 7.08 -3.37 14.89
C ASP A 303 6.47 -2.93 13.57
N ILE A 304 7.34 -2.67 12.61
CA ILE A 304 6.98 -2.20 11.28
C ILE A 304 6.99 -3.39 10.33
N LEU A 305 5.82 -3.76 9.80
CA LEU A 305 5.72 -4.82 8.80
C LEU A 305 5.57 -4.22 7.40
N PHE A 306 6.22 -4.85 6.43
CA PHE A 306 6.20 -4.41 5.04
C PHE A 306 6.31 -5.58 4.07
N GLY A 307 5.82 -5.40 2.85
CA GLY A 307 5.99 -6.38 1.79
C GLY A 307 7.27 -6.16 0.99
N SER A 308 7.75 -7.21 0.29
CA SER A 308 8.82 -7.13 -0.70
C SER A 308 8.32 -7.62 -2.05
N LEU A 309 8.51 -6.80 -3.10
CA LEU A 309 8.13 -7.15 -4.47
C LEU A 309 9.25 -7.82 -5.26
N ASN A 310 10.48 -7.76 -4.77
CA ASN A 310 11.66 -8.21 -5.52
C ASN A 310 12.35 -9.41 -4.86
N SER A 311 12.02 -9.72 -3.60
CA SER A 311 12.73 -10.75 -2.82
C SER A 311 11.78 -11.71 -2.11
N ASP A 312 10.48 -11.67 -2.41
CA ASP A 312 9.46 -12.67 -2.04
C ASP A 312 9.40 -12.99 -0.54
N PHE A 313 9.31 -11.94 0.30
CA PHE A 313 9.15 -12.08 1.74
C PHE A 313 8.21 -11.02 2.34
N LEU A 314 7.66 -11.31 3.49
CA LEU A 314 7.08 -10.35 4.41
C LEU A 314 8.19 -9.92 5.39
N GLY A 315 8.51 -8.63 5.44
CA GLY A 315 9.54 -8.07 6.31
C GLY A 315 8.98 -7.53 7.60
N ARG A 316 9.77 -7.61 8.68
CA ARG A 316 9.53 -6.99 9.97
C ARG A 316 10.77 -6.22 10.40
N LEU A 317 10.63 -4.97 10.76
CA LEU A 317 11.65 -4.18 11.43
C LEU A 317 11.26 -4.02 12.90
N ASP A 318 12.23 -4.18 13.77
CA ASP A 318 12.15 -3.90 15.20
C ASP A 318 12.77 -2.52 15.47
N PRO A 319 11.98 -1.46 15.70
CA PRO A 319 12.49 -0.11 15.94
C PRO A 319 13.28 0.04 17.24
N ASP A 320 13.09 -0.86 18.19
CA ASP A 320 13.78 -0.85 19.47
C ASP A 320 15.16 -1.48 19.40
N THR A 321 15.48 -2.19 18.31
CA THR A 321 16.75 -2.87 18.09
C THR A 321 17.55 -2.21 16.94
N PRO A 322 18.56 -1.38 17.24
CA PRO A 322 19.40 -0.75 16.22
C PRO A 322 20.20 -1.74 15.38
N ALA A 323 20.38 -1.44 14.10
CA ALA A 323 21.24 -2.16 13.17
C ALA A 323 22.05 -1.19 12.31
N ALA A 324 23.00 -1.69 11.50
CA ALA A 324 23.89 -0.86 10.68
C ALA A 324 23.15 -0.02 9.64
N THR A 325 22.00 -0.47 9.14
CA THR A 325 21.16 0.21 8.15
C THR A 325 19.94 0.91 8.75
N GLY A 326 19.83 0.96 10.08
CA GLY A 326 18.71 1.54 10.84
C GLY A 326 18.21 0.61 11.93
N TYR A 327 17.24 -0.26 11.62
CA TYR A 327 16.58 -1.17 12.55
C TYR A 327 16.93 -2.64 12.26
N ALA A 328 16.81 -3.52 13.27
CA ALA A 328 16.93 -4.96 13.06
C ALA A 328 15.80 -5.49 12.17
N GLU A 329 16.15 -6.33 11.20
CA GLU A 329 15.23 -6.89 10.21
C GLU A 329 15.05 -8.39 10.38
N GLU A 330 13.80 -8.85 10.32
CA GLU A 330 13.42 -10.24 10.17
C GLU A 330 12.69 -10.44 8.84
N ARG A 331 13.08 -11.48 8.08
CA ARG A 331 12.47 -11.84 6.80
C ARG A 331 11.69 -13.14 6.95
N ILE A 332 10.39 -13.06 6.74
CA ILE A 332 9.45 -14.17 6.81
C ILE A 332 9.20 -14.63 5.38
N SER A 333 9.77 -15.77 5.02
CA SER A 333 9.68 -16.33 3.66
C SER A 333 8.96 -17.67 3.69
N ALA A 334 7.96 -17.79 2.83
CA ALA A 334 7.15 -18.98 2.60
C ALA A 334 6.73 -19.02 1.12
N PRO A 335 6.20 -20.14 0.61
CA PRO A 335 5.68 -20.19 -0.76
C PRO A 335 4.63 -19.10 -1.03
N GLU A 336 3.83 -18.74 -0.02
CA GLU A 336 2.75 -17.76 -0.07
C GLU A 336 3.24 -16.30 -0.12
N THR A 337 4.50 -16.02 0.26
CA THR A 337 5.04 -14.65 0.29
C THR A 337 5.60 -14.19 -1.07
N GLY A 338 5.15 -14.81 -2.16
CA GLY A 338 5.55 -14.45 -3.50
C GLY A 338 5.09 -13.04 -3.90
N ARG A 339 6.03 -12.09 -4.01
CA ARG A 339 5.76 -10.72 -4.42
C ARG A 339 4.70 -10.05 -3.55
N VAL A 340 4.95 -9.95 -2.23
CA VAL A 340 4.04 -9.33 -1.27
C VAL A 340 3.82 -7.87 -1.65
N ARG A 341 2.56 -7.50 -1.97
CA ARG A 341 2.20 -6.15 -2.44
C ARG A 341 1.67 -5.27 -1.34
N ASP A 342 0.91 -5.83 -0.40
CA ASP A 342 0.33 -5.08 0.70
C ASP A 342 0.27 -5.90 1.96
N VAL A 343 0.31 -5.24 3.11
CA VAL A 343 0.23 -5.85 4.43
C VAL A 343 -0.58 -4.94 5.35
N VAL A 344 -1.55 -5.52 6.07
CA VAL A 344 -2.44 -4.79 6.98
C VAL A 344 -2.77 -5.63 8.20
N GLU A 345 -3.12 -4.99 9.31
CA GLU A 345 -3.72 -5.64 10.47
C GLU A 345 -5.24 -5.75 10.29
N ALA A 346 -5.77 -6.96 10.40
CA ALA A 346 -7.20 -7.21 10.37
C ALA A 346 -7.86 -6.85 11.71
N PRO A 347 -9.19 -6.66 11.75
CA PRO A 347 -9.92 -6.33 12.99
C PRO A 347 -9.76 -7.35 14.12
N ASP A 348 -9.44 -8.60 13.81
CA ASP A 348 -9.14 -9.65 14.79
C ASP A 348 -7.69 -9.62 15.32
N GLY A 349 -6.83 -8.74 14.79
CA GLY A 349 -5.42 -8.63 15.10
C GLY A 349 -4.50 -9.53 14.30
N SER A 350 -5.04 -10.36 13.39
CA SER A 350 -4.22 -11.11 12.44
C SER A 350 -3.61 -10.21 11.38
N ILE A 351 -2.49 -10.64 10.81
CA ILE A 351 -1.81 -9.92 9.75
C ILE A 351 -2.29 -10.49 8.42
N TRP A 352 -2.80 -9.63 7.53
CA TRP A 352 -3.16 -10.05 6.19
C TRP A 352 -2.19 -9.45 5.18
N PHE A 353 -1.88 -10.22 4.14
CA PHE A 353 -1.04 -9.75 3.05
C PHE A 353 -1.54 -10.22 1.68
N LEU A 354 -1.20 -9.45 0.65
CA LEU A 354 -1.49 -9.77 -0.75
C LEU A 354 -0.27 -10.35 -1.43
N SER A 355 -0.38 -11.56 -1.98
CA SER A 355 0.59 -12.16 -2.88
C SER A 355 0.19 -11.92 -4.32
N VAL A 356 1.02 -11.17 -5.06
CA VAL A 356 0.76 -10.90 -6.49
C VAL A 356 1.04 -12.14 -7.33
N LEU A 357 2.08 -12.93 -6.99
CA LEU A 357 2.42 -14.14 -7.75
C LEU A 357 1.30 -15.18 -7.68
N ASP A 358 0.66 -15.33 -6.52
CA ASP A 358 -0.42 -16.29 -6.34
C ASP A 358 -1.79 -15.74 -6.70
N GLY A 359 -1.91 -14.42 -6.90
CA GLY A 359 -3.20 -13.75 -7.03
C GLY A 359 -4.09 -14.07 -5.83
N ALA A 360 -3.59 -13.86 -4.61
CA ALA A 360 -4.27 -14.30 -3.40
C ALA A 360 -4.08 -13.33 -2.22
N ALA A 361 -5.02 -13.39 -1.28
CA ALA A 361 -4.86 -12.81 0.06
C ALA A 361 -4.66 -13.94 1.07
N TYR A 362 -3.72 -13.70 1.99
CA TYR A 362 -3.35 -14.62 3.05
C TYR A 362 -3.51 -13.97 4.43
N ARG A 363 -3.79 -14.81 5.43
CA ARG A 363 -3.87 -14.46 6.84
C ARG A 363 -2.71 -15.14 7.58
N LEU A 364 -1.94 -14.37 8.34
CA LEU A 364 -0.86 -14.82 9.22
C LEU A 364 -1.31 -14.61 10.67
N ALA A 365 -1.22 -15.68 11.48
CA ALA A 365 -1.62 -15.66 12.89
C ALA A 365 -0.82 -16.72 13.67
N PRO A 366 -0.77 -16.70 15.01
CA PRO A 366 -0.17 -17.76 15.80
C PRO A 366 -0.68 -19.14 15.39
N ALA A 367 0.24 -20.12 15.25
CA ALA A 367 -0.12 -21.51 15.00
C ALA A 367 -0.83 -22.09 16.25
N GLU A 368 -1.87 -22.90 16.03
CA GLU A 368 -2.61 -23.57 17.11
C GLU A 368 -1.79 -24.71 17.74
#